data_a879a0066833c6e7ce63dbb390a5d7bd
#
_entry.id   a879a0066833c6e7ce63dbb390a5d7bd
#
_cell.length_a   1.000
_cell.length_b   1.000
_cell.length_c   1.000
_cell.angle_alpha   90.00
_cell.angle_beta   90.00
_cell.angle_gamma   90.00
#
_symmetry.space_group_name_H-M   'P 1'
#
loop_
_entity.id
_entity.type
_entity.pdbx_description
1 polymer ?
#
loop_
_entity_poly.entity_id
_entity_poly.type
_entity_poly.pdbx_seq_one_letter_code
_entity_poly.pdbx_strand_id
1 'polypeptide(L)'
;MDWNALEQACMGCQRCALADGRHNVVFGVGSRDAEVMFVGEGPGENEDLQGEPFVGRAGKLLDDMLELIDLDRKKNVYIANIVKCRPPHNRDPLNTEQDACIGYLRNQVALIRPKIIVCLGRIAAMRLIREDYRITREHGQWVEKAGVAMTALYHPAAILRDPGKRPETFDDLKSLQAKIRQVCSRTYEST
;
A
#
# COMPACT_ATOMS: atom_id res chain seq x y z
N MET A 1 21.54 -3.71 -2.77
CA MET A 1 20.94 -4.75 -1.91
C MET A 1 19.91 -5.48 -2.75
N ASP A 2 19.98 -6.80 -2.80
CA ASP A 2 18.98 -7.59 -3.52
C ASP A 2 17.71 -7.80 -2.66
N TRP A 3 16.68 -8.38 -3.26
CA TRP A 3 15.40 -8.57 -2.59
C TRP A 3 15.51 -9.43 -1.32
N ASN A 4 16.23 -10.54 -1.39
CA ASN A 4 16.35 -11.44 -0.24
C ASN A 4 17.08 -10.78 0.93
N ALA A 5 18.14 -10.04 0.66
CA ALA A 5 18.87 -9.29 1.68
C ALA A 5 17.99 -8.20 2.32
N LEU A 6 17.17 -7.51 1.52
CA LEU A 6 16.22 -6.51 2.01
C LEU A 6 15.16 -7.14 2.91
N GLU A 7 14.59 -8.24 2.49
CA GLU A 7 13.57 -8.96 3.27
C GLU A 7 14.13 -9.45 4.59
N GLN A 8 15.31 -10.07 4.59
CA GLN A 8 15.97 -10.54 5.82
C GLN A 8 16.25 -9.39 6.79
N ALA A 9 16.75 -8.27 6.28
CA ALA A 9 17.02 -7.09 7.10
C ALA A 9 15.72 -6.54 7.73
N CYS A 10 14.64 -6.51 6.97
CA CYS A 10 13.33 -6.08 7.45
C CYS A 10 12.76 -7.02 8.51
N MET A 11 12.83 -8.33 8.28
CA MET A 11 12.28 -9.33 9.20
C MET A 11 12.97 -9.31 10.57
N GLY A 12 14.24 -8.95 10.64
CA GLY A 12 15.00 -8.83 11.88
C GLY A 12 15.09 -7.41 12.45
N CYS A 13 14.32 -6.47 11.93
CA CYS A 13 14.46 -5.05 12.27
C CYS A 13 14.13 -4.74 13.73
N GLN A 14 14.98 -3.91 14.37
CA GLN A 14 14.81 -3.41 15.75
C GLN A 14 14.95 -1.87 15.81
N ARG A 15 14.64 -1.17 14.71
CA ARG A 15 14.94 0.27 14.59
C ARG A 15 14.01 1.19 15.34
N CYS A 16 12.82 0.71 15.76
CA CYS A 16 11.86 1.52 16.52
C CYS A 16 11.10 0.68 17.51
N ALA A 17 10.35 1.34 18.41
CA ALA A 17 9.61 0.70 19.48
C ALA A 17 8.49 -0.24 19.00
N LEU A 18 8.06 -0.15 17.74
CA LEU A 18 7.07 -1.08 17.20
C LEU A 18 7.57 -2.53 17.18
N ALA A 19 8.89 -2.73 17.18
CA ALA A 19 9.49 -4.06 17.28
C ALA A 19 9.13 -4.78 18.59
N ASP A 20 8.89 -4.06 19.66
CA ASP A 20 8.64 -4.64 20.98
C ASP A 20 7.27 -5.31 21.10
N GLY A 21 6.27 -4.76 20.40
CA GLY A 21 4.88 -5.23 20.50
C GLY A 21 4.40 -6.10 19.34
N ARG A 22 5.20 -6.25 18.28
CA ARG A 22 4.81 -7.03 17.11
C ARG A 22 4.87 -8.54 17.37
N HIS A 23 3.97 -9.29 16.71
CA HIS A 23 4.09 -10.74 16.59
C HIS A 23 4.90 -11.10 15.33
N ASN A 24 4.60 -10.45 14.20
CA ASN A 24 5.32 -10.61 12.94
C ASN A 24 5.63 -9.27 12.29
N VAL A 25 6.74 -9.21 11.57
CA VAL A 25 7.00 -8.17 10.59
C VAL A 25 6.14 -8.47 9.36
N VAL A 26 5.51 -7.45 8.78
CA VAL A 26 4.69 -7.57 7.57
C VAL A 26 5.43 -6.85 6.44
N PHE A 27 6.24 -7.60 5.70
CA PHE A 27 7.13 -7.05 4.67
C PHE A 27 6.37 -6.52 3.45
N GLY A 28 5.41 -7.29 2.99
CA GLY A 28 4.63 -7.04 1.79
C GLY A 28 4.32 -8.34 1.06
N VAL A 29 3.47 -8.26 0.03
CA VAL A 29 3.06 -9.43 -0.75
C VAL A 29 2.76 -9.05 -2.19
N GLY A 30 3.06 -9.92 -3.12
CA GLY A 30 2.70 -9.78 -4.52
C GLY A 30 3.84 -10.02 -5.49
N SER A 31 3.65 -9.58 -6.72
CA SER A 31 4.64 -9.74 -7.79
C SER A 31 5.79 -8.76 -7.62
N ARG A 32 7.01 -9.27 -7.66
CA ARG A 32 8.23 -8.44 -7.63
C ARG A 32 8.46 -7.66 -8.93
N ASP A 33 7.71 -8.00 -9.98
CA ASP A 33 7.75 -7.33 -11.28
C ASP A 33 6.51 -6.47 -11.53
N ALA A 34 5.72 -6.21 -10.48
CA ALA A 34 4.47 -5.45 -10.60
C ALA A 34 4.72 -4.04 -11.13
N GLU A 35 3.89 -3.63 -12.06
CA GLU A 35 3.85 -2.24 -12.52
C GLU A 35 2.98 -1.36 -11.62
N VAL A 36 2.12 -1.96 -10.80
CA VAL A 36 1.20 -1.28 -9.88
C VAL A 36 1.48 -1.72 -8.45
N MET A 37 1.72 -0.76 -7.58
CA MET A 37 2.00 -0.99 -6.18
C MET A 37 0.99 -0.25 -5.30
N PHE A 38 0.40 -0.95 -4.35
CA PHE A 38 -0.52 -0.38 -3.36
C PHE A 38 0.22 -0.23 -2.04
N VAL A 39 0.08 0.93 -1.42
CA VAL A 39 0.77 1.23 -0.16
C VAL A 39 -0.23 1.73 0.87
N GLY A 40 -0.42 0.96 1.92
CA GLY A 40 -1.22 1.33 3.08
C GLY A 40 -0.41 1.92 4.21
N GLU A 41 -1.04 2.08 5.35
CA GLU A 41 -0.48 2.72 6.54
C GLU A 41 0.44 1.77 7.32
N GLY A 42 -0.10 0.68 7.83
CA GLY A 42 0.61 -0.29 8.64
C GLY A 42 -0.26 -1.51 8.97
N PRO A 43 0.35 -2.57 9.52
CA PRO A 43 -0.39 -3.77 9.88
C PRO A 43 -1.38 -3.53 11.02
N GLY A 44 -2.58 -4.10 10.91
CA GLY A 44 -3.51 -4.26 12.00
C GLY A 44 -3.27 -5.59 12.73
N GLU A 45 -4.22 -5.97 13.60
CA GLU A 45 -4.12 -7.20 14.40
C GLU A 45 -4.01 -8.46 13.55
N ASN A 46 -4.88 -8.62 12.56
CA ASN A 46 -4.89 -9.82 11.72
C ASN A 46 -3.61 -9.93 10.88
N GLU A 47 -3.13 -8.80 10.36
CA GLU A 47 -1.89 -8.73 9.60
C GLU A 47 -0.69 -9.09 10.46
N ASP A 48 -0.64 -8.57 11.68
CA ASP A 48 0.42 -8.87 12.64
C ASP A 48 0.46 -10.37 13.01
N LEU A 49 -0.70 -10.99 13.17
CA LEU A 49 -0.79 -12.41 13.48
C LEU A 49 -0.43 -13.32 12.31
N GLN A 50 -0.76 -12.91 11.08
CA GLN A 50 -0.56 -13.72 9.87
C GLN A 50 0.73 -13.38 9.10
N GLY A 51 1.31 -12.20 9.31
CA GLY A 51 2.52 -11.76 8.61
C GLY A 51 2.29 -11.28 7.18
N GLU A 52 1.04 -11.03 6.78
CA GLU A 52 0.66 -10.62 5.42
C GLU A 52 -0.18 -9.33 5.47
N PRO A 53 0.03 -8.35 4.55
CA PRO A 53 -0.74 -7.11 4.55
C PRO A 53 -2.17 -7.34 4.06
N PHE A 54 -3.11 -6.58 4.62
CA PHE A 54 -4.50 -6.57 4.16
C PHE A 54 -5.14 -7.97 4.12
N VAL A 55 -5.23 -8.64 5.27
CA VAL A 55 -5.83 -9.99 5.40
C VAL A 55 -7.13 -10.01 6.20
N GLY A 56 -7.45 -8.96 6.95
CA GLY A 56 -8.72 -8.86 7.68
C GLY A 56 -9.88 -8.42 6.79
N ARG A 57 -10.94 -7.86 7.41
CA ARG A 57 -12.12 -7.39 6.69
C ARG A 57 -11.78 -6.31 5.66
N ALA A 58 -10.92 -5.36 6.02
CA ALA A 58 -10.44 -4.34 5.11
C ALA A 58 -9.63 -4.94 3.95
N GLY A 59 -8.85 -5.97 4.24
CA GLY A 59 -8.10 -6.71 3.22
C GLY A 59 -8.99 -7.44 2.23
N LYS A 60 -10.08 -8.04 2.70
CA LYS A 60 -11.06 -8.67 1.83
C LYS A 60 -11.73 -7.64 0.91
N LEU A 61 -12.09 -6.47 1.44
CA LEU A 61 -12.63 -5.40 0.60
C LEU A 61 -11.61 -4.94 -0.44
N LEU A 62 -10.33 -4.84 -0.08
CA LEU A 62 -9.29 -4.51 -1.05
C LEU A 62 -9.23 -5.55 -2.17
N ASP A 63 -9.29 -6.84 -1.85
CA ASP A 63 -9.32 -7.90 -2.87
C ASP A 63 -10.51 -7.76 -3.80
N ASP A 64 -11.69 -7.46 -3.27
CA ASP A 64 -12.90 -7.21 -4.07
C ASP A 64 -12.73 -5.99 -4.98
N MET A 65 -12.12 -4.91 -4.47
CA MET A 65 -11.82 -3.71 -5.25
C MET A 65 -10.83 -4.00 -6.39
N LEU A 66 -9.79 -4.77 -6.11
CA LEU A 66 -8.82 -5.18 -7.11
C LEU A 66 -9.47 -6.01 -8.22
N GLU A 67 -10.32 -6.97 -7.85
CA GLU A 67 -11.02 -7.82 -8.80
C GLU A 67 -11.90 -7.02 -9.78
N LEU A 68 -12.54 -5.95 -9.30
CA LEU A 68 -13.36 -5.07 -10.14
C LEU A 68 -12.60 -4.47 -11.34
N ILE A 69 -11.30 -4.34 -11.24
CA ILE A 69 -10.45 -3.77 -12.29
C ILE A 69 -9.38 -4.75 -12.78
N ASP A 70 -9.66 -6.04 -12.68
CA ASP A 70 -8.81 -7.12 -13.18
C ASP A 70 -7.41 -7.14 -12.57
N LEU A 71 -7.32 -6.79 -11.28
CA LEU A 71 -6.11 -6.91 -10.49
C LEU A 71 -6.25 -8.04 -9.46
N ASP A 72 -5.13 -8.69 -9.15
CA ASP A 72 -5.06 -9.78 -8.18
C ASP A 72 -3.75 -9.67 -7.40
N ARG A 73 -3.83 -9.67 -6.06
CA ARG A 73 -2.62 -9.58 -5.21
C ARG A 73 -1.60 -10.67 -5.46
N LYS A 74 -2.03 -11.80 -6.02
CA LYS A 74 -1.16 -12.94 -6.32
C LYS A 74 -0.53 -12.89 -7.71
N LYS A 75 -1.01 -12.00 -8.60
CA LYS A 75 -0.62 -12.01 -10.01
C LYS A 75 0.08 -10.75 -10.50
N ASN A 76 -0.56 -9.59 -10.33
CA ASN A 76 -0.15 -8.40 -11.09
C ASN A 76 -0.04 -7.11 -10.28
N VAL A 77 -0.01 -7.20 -8.97
CA VAL A 77 0.24 -6.06 -8.08
C VAL A 77 1.22 -6.43 -6.97
N TYR A 78 1.76 -5.43 -6.30
CA TYR A 78 2.47 -5.59 -5.04
C TYR A 78 1.80 -4.73 -3.98
N ILE A 79 1.63 -5.27 -2.78
CA ILE A 79 0.96 -4.60 -1.66
C ILE A 79 1.93 -4.50 -0.48
N ALA A 80 2.10 -3.30 0.04
CA ALA A 80 2.95 -3.03 1.20
C ALA A 80 2.36 -1.93 2.08
N ASN A 81 3.02 -1.61 3.17
CA ASN A 81 2.66 -0.52 4.07
C ASN A 81 3.85 0.41 4.31
N ILE A 82 3.57 1.62 4.78
CA ILE A 82 4.57 2.60 5.20
C ILE A 82 5.41 2.05 6.36
N VAL A 83 4.75 1.48 7.38
CA VAL A 83 5.43 0.79 8.48
C VAL A 83 5.19 -0.71 8.39
N LYS A 84 6.18 -1.50 8.80
CA LYS A 84 6.18 -2.96 8.65
C LYS A 84 5.73 -3.70 9.91
N CYS A 85 5.50 -2.98 11.00
CA CYS A 85 5.11 -3.52 12.28
C CYS A 85 3.84 -2.82 12.79
N ARG A 86 2.98 -3.58 13.48
CA ARG A 86 1.71 -3.08 14.02
C ARG A 86 1.95 -2.02 15.10
N PRO A 87 1.38 -0.82 14.96
CA PRO A 87 1.32 0.15 16.06
C PRO A 87 0.38 -0.33 17.18
N PRO A 88 0.66 0.00 18.45
CA PRO A 88 -0.21 -0.37 19.58
C PRO A 88 -1.65 0.08 19.34
N HIS A 89 -2.59 -0.83 19.57
CA HIS A 89 -4.03 -0.58 19.42
C HIS A 89 -4.43 -0.07 18.03
N ASN A 90 -3.65 -0.40 16.99
CA ASN A 90 -3.88 0.04 15.60
C ASN A 90 -3.91 1.57 15.44
N ARG A 91 -3.22 2.31 16.32
CA ARG A 91 -3.11 3.77 16.16
C ARG A 91 -2.34 4.13 14.90
N ASP A 92 -2.44 5.38 14.46
CA ASP A 92 -1.61 5.87 13.38
C ASP A 92 -0.12 5.74 13.76
N PRO A 93 0.77 5.36 12.84
CA PRO A 93 2.20 5.34 13.11
C PRO A 93 2.71 6.76 13.32
N LEU A 94 3.58 6.93 14.32
CA LEU A 94 4.24 8.21 14.60
C LEU A 94 5.21 8.56 13.45
N ASN A 95 5.46 9.85 13.25
CA ASN A 95 6.44 10.29 12.24
C ASN A 95 7.82 9.67 12.46
N THR A 96 8.26 9.55 13.71
CA THR A 96 9.52 8.90 14.06
C THR A 96 9.57 7.43 13.67
N GLU A 97 8.45 6.71 13.83
CA GLU A 97 8.31 5.32 13.42
C GLU A 97 8.33 5.18 11.90
N GLN A 98 7.63 6.07 11.20
CA GLN A 98 7.66 6.13 9.74
C GLN A 98 9.08 6.41 9.23
N ASP A 99 9.78 7.37 9.81
CA ASP A 99 11.15 7.73 9.43
C ASP A 99 12.11 6.55 9.59
N ALA A 100 11.97 5.79 10.68
CA ALA A 100 12.78 4.61 10.93
C ALA A 100 12.51 3.46 9.96
N CYS A 101 11.29 3.38 9.40
CA CYS A 101 10.82 2.24 8.60
C CYS A 101 10.80 2.51 7.10
N ILE A 102 10.68 3.76 6.66
CA ILE A 102 10.43 4.11 5.25
C ILE A 102 11.51 3.61 4.28
N GLY A 103 12.72 3.40 4.76
CA GLY A 103 13.83 2.89 3.95
C GLY A 103 13.53 1.53 3.32
N TYR A 104 12.81 0.65 4.02
CA TYR A 104 12.41 -0.64 3.46
C TYR A 104 11.48 -0.48 2.27
N LEU A 105 10.46 0.38 2.39
CA LEU A 105 9.54 0.65 1.27
C LEU A 105 10.28 1.30 0.10
N ARG A 106 11.16 2.26 0.34
CA ARG A 106 11.97 2.91 -0.71
C ARG A 106 12.81 1.90 -1.47
N ASN A 107 13.41 0.95 -0.78
CA ASN A 107 14.17 -0.13 -1.43
C ASN A 107 13.26 -1.09 -2.19
N GLN A 108 12.08 -1.41 -1.68
CA GLN A 108 11.09 -2.20 -2.41
C GLN A 108 10.69 -1.50 -3.72
N VAL A 109 10.39 -0.20 -3.67
CA VAL A 109 10.07 0.59 -4.87
C VAL A 109 11.24 0.60 -5.86
N ALA A 110 12.46 0.77 -5.38
CA ALA A 110 13.66 0.79 -6.23
C ALA A 110 13.90 -0.56 -6.93
N LEU A 111 13.56 -1.67 -6.29
CA LEU A 111 13.73 -3.02 -6.84
C LEU A 111 12.56 -3.42 -7.76
N ILE A 112 11.33 -3.10 -7.39
CA ILE A 112 10.12 -3.42 -8.18
C ILE A 112 10.01 -2.48 -9.39
N ARG A 113 10.33 -1.20 -9.24
CA ARG A 113 10.20 -0.16 -10.26
C ARG A 113 8.77 -0.02 -10.79
N PRO A 114 7.78 0.20 -9.92
CA PRO A 114 6.39 0.36 -10.37
C PRO A 114 6.23 1.61 -11.23
N LYS A 115 5.29 1.58 -12.16
CA LYS A 115 4.86 2.74 -12.94
C LYS A 115 3.77 3.52 -12.23
N ILE A 116 3.03 2.86 -11.35
CA ILE A 116 1.93 3.45 -10.58
C ILE A 116 2.09 3.06 -9.12
N ILE A 117 1.95 4.05 -8.23
CA ILE A 117 1.80 3.83 -6.78
C ILE A 117 0.44 4.37 -6.35
N VAL A 118 -0.36 3.52 -5.72
CA VAL A 118 -1.67 3.86 -5.18
C VAL A 118 -1.57 3.88 -3.65
N CYS A 119 -1.73 5.06 -3.07
CA CYS A 119 -1.78 5.22 -1.61
C CYS A 119 -3.18 4.86 -1.10
N LEU A 120 -3.24 3.99 -0.12
CA LEU A 120 -4.49 3.60 0.54
C LEU A 120 -4.62 4.37 1.85
N GLY A 121 -5.42 5.42 1.83
CA GLY A 121 -5.69 6.29 2.97
C GLY A 121 -4.75 7.47 3.11
N ARG A 122 -5.05 8.32 4.10
CA ARG A 122 -4.36 9.60 4.29
C ARG A 122 -2.90 9.48 4.72
N ILE A 123 -2.58 8.53 5.58
CA ILE A 123 -1.21 8.40 6.11
C ILE A 123 -0.22 8.09 4.99
N ALA A 124 -0.53 7.11 4.15
CA ALA A 124 0.30 6.77 3.00
C ALA A 124 0.40 7.95 2.02
N ALA A 125 -0.73 8.61 1.74
CA ALA A 125 -0.76 9.76 0.83
C ALA A 125 0.06 10.94 1.37
N MET A 126 -0.06 11.25 2.66
CA MET A 126 0.71 12.33 3.29
C MET A 126 2.21 12.03 3.26
N ARG A 127 2.60 10.78 3.43
CA ARG A 127 4.01 10.39 3.42
C ARG A 127 4.61 10.35 2.02
N LEU A 128 3.88 9.84 1.03
CA LEU A 128 4.42 9.58 -0.30
C LEU A 128 4.12 10.69 -1.31
N ILE A 129 2.99 11.36 -1.20
CA ILE A 129 2.58 12.40 -2.15
C ILE A 129 2.95 13.78 -1.60
N ARG A 130 2.32 14.18 -0.48
CA ARG A 130 2.52 15.52 0.07
C ARG A 130 2.03 15.58 1.51
N GLU A 131 2.79 16.21 2.40
CA GLU A 131 2.50 16.26 3.84
C GLU A 131 1.12 16.83 4.19
N ASP A 132 0.65 17.81 3.42
CA ASP A 132 -0.68 18.44 3.62
C ASP A 132 -1.79 17.82 2.76
N TYR A 133 -1.59 16.58 2.29
CA TYR A 133 -2.58 15.88 1.46
C TYR A 133 -3.91 15.71 2.19
N ARG A 134 -5.02 16.05 1.51
CA ARG A 134 -6.38 15.94 2.03
C ARG A 134 -7.17 14.88 1.28
N ILE A 135 -7.23 13.69 1.84
CA ILE A 135 -7.85 12.52 1.17
C ILE A 135 -9.31 12.78 0.76
N THR A 136 -10.09 13.48 1.57
CA THR A 136 -11.50 13.75 1.27
C THR A 136 -11.71 14.65 0.05
N ARG A 137 -10.70 15.42 -0.33
CA ARG A 137 -10.76 16.35 -1.47
C ARG A 137 -9.94 15.90 -2.67
N GLU A 138 -8.85 15.17 -2.42
CA GLU A 138 -7.83 14.91 -3.43
C GLU A 138 -7.77 13.45 -3.88
N HIS A 139 -8.53 12.54 -3.23
CA HIS A 139 -8.55 11.14 -3.66
C HIS A 139 -8.90 11.03 -5.14
N GLY A 140 -8.31 10.05 -5.81
CA GLY A 140 -8.52 9.83 -7.24
C GLY A 140 -7.79 10.78 -8.18
N GLN A 141 -7.21 11.87 -7.66
CA GLN A 141 -6.41 12.80 -8.48
C GLN A 141 -5.00 12.23 -8.69
N TRP A 142 -4.45 12.50 -9.87
CA TRP A 142 -3.15 11.99 -10.26
C TRP A 142 -2.07 13.06 -10.11
N VAL A 143 -0.93 12.66 -9.58
CA VAL A 143 0.31 13.43 -9.58
C VAL A 143 1.42 12.56 -10.14
N GLU A 144 2.47 13.18 -10.67
CA GLU A 144 3.65 12.47 -11.13
C GLU A 144 4.84 12.88 -10.28
N LYS A 145 5.57 11.88 -9.79
CA LYS A 145 6.73 12.06 -8.91
C LYS A 145 7.84 11.12 -9.33
N ALA A 146 8.99 11.67 -9.71
CA ALA A 146 10.15 10.88 -10.13
C ALA A 146 9.81 9.84 -11.23
N GLY A 147 8.95 10.20 -12.17
CA GLY A 147 8.53 9.31 -13.26
C GLY A 147 7.46 8.28 -12.88
N VAL A 148 6.93 8.34 -11.66
CA VAL A 148 5.89 7.42 -11.19
C VAL A 148 4.57 8.16 -11.06
N ALA A 149 3.50 7.62 -11.65
CA ALA A 149 2.15 8.15 -11.48
C ALA A 149 1.61 7.72 -10.12
N MET A 150 1.14 8.66 -9.33
CA MET A 150 0.66 8.43 -7.98
C MET A 150 -0.75 8.97 -7.79
N THR A 151 -1.56 8.23 -7.07
CA THR A 151 -2.89 8.65 -6.62
C THR A 151 -3.14 8.08 -5.22
N ALA A 152 -4.23 8.52 -4.61
CA ALA A 152 -4.70 7.95 -3.36
C ALA A 152 -6.17 7.58 -3.44
N LEU A 153 -6.53 6.50 -2.79
CA LEU A 153 -7.90 6.04 -2.58
C LEU A 153 -8.22 6.11 -1.08
N TYR A 154 -9.50 6.12 -0.75
CA TYR A 154 -9.89 5.88 0.63
C TYR A 154 -9.34 4.54 1.10
N HIS A 155 -8.85 4.50 2.32
CA HIS A 155 -8.44 3.24 2.94
C HIS A 155 -9.66 2.30 3.03
N PRO A 156 -9.50 1.00 2.71
CA PRO A 156 -10.63 0.06 2.78
C PRO A 156 -11.36 0.07 4.14
N ALA A 157 -10.64 0.25 5.25
CA ALA A 157 -11.26 0.38 6.58
C ALA A 157 -12.18 1.61 6.69
N ALA A 158 -11.83 2.73 6.04
CA ALA A 158 -12.66 3.93 6.01
C ALA A 158 -13.97 3.69 5.22
N ILE A 159 -13.89 2.92 4.14
CA ILE A 159 -15.07 2.54 3.34
C ILE A 159 -15.99 1.61 4.15
N LEU A 160 -15.43 0.68 4.93
CA LEU A 160 -16.22 -0.19 5.82
C LEU A 160 -16.95 0.59 6.90
N ARG A 161 -16.32 1.64 7.46
CA ARG A 161 -16.95 2.52 8.45
C ARG A 161 -18.02 3.42 7.85
N ASP A 162 -17.82 3.85 6.60
CA ASP A 162 -18.73 4.74 5.87
C ASP A 162 -18.94 4.23 4.44
N PRO A 163 -19.94 3.32 4.24
CA PRO A 163 -20.24 2.78 2.91
C PRO A 163 -20.66 3.84 1.88
N GLY A 164 -21.02 5.05 2.31
CA GLY A 164 -21.29 6.18 1.42
C GLY A 164 -20.09 6.58 0.56
N LYS A 165 -18.88 6.16 0.92
CA LYS A 165 -17.66 6.38 0.14
C LYS A 165 -17.52 5.44 -1.06
N ARG A 166 -18.37 4.43 -1.19
CA ARG A 166 -18.27 3.44 -2.29
C ARG A 166 -18.43 4.01 -3.69
N PRO A 167 -19.40 4.90 -3.99
CA PRO A 167 -19.52 5.47 -5.33
C PRO A 167 -18.27 6.22 -5.78
N GLU A 168 -17.70 7.06 -4.91
CA GLU A 168 -16.47 7.80 -5.20
C GLU A 168 -15.28 6.86 -5.40
N THR A 169 -15.19 5.81 -4.58
CA THR A 169 -14.15 4.79 -4.70
C THR A 169 -14.26 4.04 -6.03
N PHE A 170 -15.47 3.72 -6.45
CA PHE A 170 -15.69 3.07 -7.75
C PHE A 170 -15.22 3.95 -8.91
N ASP A 171 -15.50 5.26 -8.86
CA ASP A 171 -14.99 6.21 -9.87
C ASP A 171 -13.46 6.28 -9.85
N ASP A 172 -12.85 6.28 -8.67
CA ASP A 172 -11.40 6.25 -8.52
C ASP A 172 -10.78 4.96 -9.11
N LEU A 173 -11.43 3.82 -8.90
CA LEU A 173 -10.99 2.54 -9.46
C LEU A 173 -11.07 2.53 -10.99
N LYS A 174 -12.11 3.12 -11.58
CA LYS A 174 -12.22 3.26 -13.04
C LYS A 174 -11.10 4.16 -13.58
N SER A 175 -10.80 5.25 -12.88
CA SER A 175 -9.68 6.13 -13.22
C SER A 175 -8.33 5.38 -13.14
N LEU A 176 -8.14 4.55 -12.12
CA LEU A 176 -6.95 3.72 -11.96
C LEU A 176 -6.82 2.73 -13.12
N GLN A 177 -7.90 2.03 -13.48
CA GLN A 177 -7.88 1.10 -14.61
C GLN A 177 -7.50 1.79 -15.91
N ALA A 178 -8.06 2.98 -16.16
CA ALA A 178 -7.70 3.77 -17.33
C ALA A 178 -6.22 4.17 -17.33
N LYS A 179 -5.68 4.55 -16.17
CA LYS A 179 -4.27 4.90 -16.03
C LYS A 179 -3.37 3.68 -16.28
N ILE A 180 -3.74 2.52 -15.76
CA ILE A 180 -3.00 1.26 -16.00
C ILE A 180 -2.92 0.98 -17.50
N ARG A 181 -4.04 1.07 -18.21
CA ARG A 181 -4.07 0.85 -19.67
C ARG A 181 -3.23 1.86 -20.43
N GLN A 182 -3.09 3.06 -19.90
CA GLN A 182 -2.31 4.13 -20.52
C GLN A 182 -0.80 3.95 -20.35
N VAL A 183 -0.34 3.57 -19.14
CA VAL A 183 1.09 3.62 -18.79
C VAL A 183 1.74 2.25 -18.54
N CYS A 184 0.96 1.20 -18.32
CA CYS A 184 1.45 -0.15 -18.06
C CYS A 184 1.35 -1.02 -19.30
N SER A 185 2.39 -1.83 -19.56
CA SER A 185 2.43 -2.69 -20.75
C SER A 185 2.15 -4.16 -20.44
N ARG A 186 2.33 -4.59 -19.17
CA ARG A 186 2.29 -6.01 -18.80
C ARG A 186 1.21 -6.37 -17.77
N THR A 187 0.61 -5.39 -17.11
CA THR A 187 -0.31 -5.63 -15.99
C THR A 187 -1.50 -6.50 -16.40
N TYR A 188 -2.03 -6.33 -17.58
CA TYR A 188 -3.18 -7.06 -18.11
C TYR A 188 -2.83 -8.12 -19.16
N GLU A 189 -1.56 -8.38 -19.42
CA GLU A 189 -1.15 -9.37 -20.42
C GLU A 189 -1.16 -10.82 -19.90
N SER A 190 -1.27 -11.01 -18.59
CA SER A 190 -1.21 -12.33 -17.96
C SER A 190 -2.63 -12.86 -17.68
N THR A 191 -3.37 -13.16 -18.73
CA THR A 191 -4.62 -13.92 -18.61
C THR A 191 -4.50 -15.23 -19.39
#